data_3d83140bb2e477e0960943edf3e60f5a
#
_entry.id   3d83140bb2e477e0960943edf3e60f5a
#
_cell.length_a   1.000
_cell.length_b   1.000
_cell.length_c   1.000
_cell.angle_alpha   90.00
_cell.angle_beta   90.00
_cell.angle_gamma   90.00
#
_symmetry.space_group_name_H-M   'P 1'
#
loop_
_entity.id
_entity.type
_entity.pdbx_description
1 polymer ?
#
loop_
_entity_poly.entity_id
_entity_poly.type
_entity_poly.pdbx_seq_one_letter_code
_entity_poly.pdbx_strand_id
1 'polypeptide(L)'
;MANDYLFTSESVSEGHPDKVADQISDAILDAIFKQDPRSRVAAETLTNTGLVVLAGEITTNAHVDYIQVARDTIRRIGYDNTEYGIDYKGCAVLVAYDKQSNDIAQGVNHASDDHLNTGAGDQGLMFGYACDETPELMPAAIYYAHRLVERQAQLRKDGRLPFLRPDAKSQVTLRYVDGKPHSIDTVVLSTQHSPDQSETATRLKPGFYEAVIEEIIKPVLPKEWLKDTRYLVNPTGRFVIGGPQGDCGLTGRKIIVDTYGGACPHGGGAFSGKDPSKVDRSAAYAARYVAKNIVAAGLARQCQIQVAYAIGVAKPMNVTVYTEGTGKIPDERIAALVQEHFDLRPKGIIQMLDLLRPIYEKTAAYGHFGREEPEFTWERTDKAAALRAAAGL
;
A
#
# COMPACT_ATOMS: atom_id res chain seq x y z
N MET A 1 23.39 9.76 17.09
CA MET A 1 22.94 8.44 16.56
C MET A 1 24.07 7.88 15.73
N ALA A 2 24.28 6.58 15.75
CA ALA A 2 25.28 5.98 14.86
C ALA A 2 24.91 6.26 13.42
N ASN A 3 25.86 6.81 12.63
CA ASN A 3 25.64 7.11 11.22
C ASN A 3 25.56 5.84 10.35
N ASP A 4 26.02 4.71 10.91
CA ASP A 4 26.04 3.41 10.26
C ASP A 4 25.07 2.46 10.97
N TYR A 5 24.10 1.94 10.23
CA TYR A 5 23.08 1.03 10.76
C TYR A 5 22.49 0.15 9.66
N LEU A 6 21.81 -0.92 10.08
CA LEU A 6 21.00 -1.73 9.20
C LEU A 6 19.51 -1.36 9.36
N PHE A 7 18.80 -1.32 8.25
CA PHE A 7 17.34 -1.12 8.24
C PHE A 7 16.68 -2.13 7.30
N THR A 8 15.59 -2.72 7.74
CA THR A 8 14.89 -3.78 7.03
C THR A 8 13.43 -3.42 6.78
N SER A 9 12.98 -3.65 5.55
CA SER A 9 11.55 -3.65 5.21
C SER A 9 11.17 -4.94 4.51
N GLU A 10 9.89 -5.29 4.60
CA GLU A 10 9.31 -6.45 3.92
C GLU A 10 8.16 -6.05 3.01
N SER A 11 7.86 -6.88 2.02
CA SER A 11 6.67 -6.80 1.20
C SER A 11 6.11 -8.20 0.93
N VAL A 12 4.88 -8.23 0.43
CA VAL A 12 4.19 -9.47 0.05
C VAL A 12 3.59 -9.33 -1.35
N SER A 13 3.47 -10.46 -2.05
CA SER A 13 2.89 -10.48 -3.40
C SER A 13 1.37 -10.30 -3.37
N GLU A 14 0.80 -10.08 -4.55
CA GLU A 14 -0.65 -10.03 -4.75
C GLU A 14 -1.37 -11.34 -4.34
N GLY A 15 -0.66 -12.46 -4.29
CA GLY A 15 -1.19 -13.76 -3.88
C GLY A 15 -1.09 -14.05 -2.38
N HIS A 16 -0.46 -13.19 -1.58
CA HIS A 16 -0.49 -13.30 -0.12
C HIS A 16 -1.94 -13.17 0.38
N PRO A 17 -2.39 -14.01 1.35
CA PRO A 17 -3.80 -14.04 1.76
C PRO A 17 -4.35 -12.68 2.19
N ASP A 18 -3.62 -11.88 2.95
CA ASP A 18 -4.04 -10.54 3.34
C ASP A 18 -4.17 -9.61 2.12
N LYS A 19 -3.29 -9.75 1.12
CA LYS A 19 -3.36 -8.95 -0.11
C LYS A 19 -4.44 -9.43 -1.07
N VAL A 20 -4.77 -10.70 -1.06
CA VAL A 20 -5.98 -11.20 -1.74
C VAL A 20 -7.22 -10.52 -1.16
N ALA A 21 -7.33 -10.45 0.17
CA ALA A 21 -8.43 -9.77 0.85
C ALA A 21 -8.49 -8.27 0.51
N ASP A 22 -7.36 -7.57 0.57
CA ASP A 22 -7.27 -6.14 0.22
C ASP A 22 -7.70 -5.87 -1.23
N GLN A 23 -7.25 -6.70 -2.17
CA GLN A 23 -7.60 -6.56 -3.59
C GLN A 23 -9.08 -6.82 -3.85
N ILE A 24 -9.69 -7.79 -3.18
CA ILE A 24 -11.14 -8.04 -3.30
C ILE A 24 -11.92 -6.83 -2.76
N SER A 25 -11.55 -6.31 -1.59
CA SER A 25 -12.21 -5.16 -0.98
C SER A 25 -12.13 -3.92 -1.86
N ASP A 26 -10.97 -3.63 -2.46
CA ASP A 26 -10.81 -2.49 -3.37
C ASP A 26 -11.45 -2.72 -4.75
N ALA A 27 -11.49 -3.95 -5.24
CA ALA A 27 -12.23 -4.28 -6.47
C ALA A 27 -13.74 -4.05 -6.31
N ILE A 28 -14.29 -4.36 -5.14
CA ILE A 28 -15.69 -4.07 -4.79
C ILE A 28 -15.91 -2.56 -4.75
N LEU A 29 -15.04 -1.79 -4.11
CA LEU A 29 -15.11 -0.34 -4.09
C LEU A 29 -15.11 0.23 -5.52
N ASP A 30 -14.21 -0.21 -6.38
CA ASP A 30 -14.12 0.26 -7.76
C ASP A 30 -15.36 -0.13 -8.59
N ALA A 31 -15.89 -1.34 -8.39
CA ALA A 31 -17.12 -1.77 -9.07
C ALA A 31 -18.33 -0.89 -8.70
N ILE A 32 -18.42 -0.49 -7.43
CA ILE A 32 -19.44 0.44 -6.94
C ILE A 32 -19.20 1.84 -7.54
N PHE A 33 -17.98 2.36 -7.50
CA PHE A 33 -17.65 3.71 -7.96
C PHE A 33 -17.84 3.91 -9.48
N LYS A 34 -17.75 2.86 -10.27
CA LYS A 34 -18.09 2.91 -11.71
C LYS A 34 -19.54 3.30 -11.97
N GLN A 35 -20.45 3.04 -11.02
CA GLN A 35 -21.88 3.32 -11.12
C GLN A 35 -22.34 4.47 -10.22
N ASP A 36 -21.77 4.56 -9.00
CA ASP A 36 -22.14 5.56 -8.00
C ASP A 36 -20.92 6.04 -7.22
N PRO A 37 -20.21 7.08 -7.71
CA PRO A 37 -19.02 7.64 -7.04
C PRO A 37 -19.30 8.28 -5.67
N ARG A 38 -20.58 8.51 -5.31
CA ARG A 38 -20.97 9.10 -4.03
C ARG A 38 -21.28 8.06 -2.96
N SER A 39 -21.09 6.79 -3.25
CA SER A 39 -21.33 5.70 -2.32
C SER A 39 -20.46 5.80 -1.08
N ARG A 40 -21.00 5.29 0.03
CA ARG A 40 -20.27 5.07 1.28
C ARG A 40 -19.93 3.60 1.36
N VAL A 41 -18.64 3.28 1.42
CA VAL A 41 -18.15 1.91 1.35
C VAL A 41 -17.12 1.68 2.45
N ALA A 42 -17.35 0.65 3.23
CA ALA A 42 -16.41 0.06 4.17
C ALA A 42 -16.50 -1.47 3.96
N ALA A 43 -15.78 -1.96 2.94
CA ALA A 43 -15.80 -3.36 2.53
C ALA A 43 -14.63 -4.11 3.15
N GLU A 44 -14.95 -5.09 3.99
CA GLU A 44 -13.98 -5.98 4.62
C GLU A 44 -14.09 -7.37 3.99
N THR A 45 -12.95 -8.05 3.86
CA THR A 45 -12.87 -9.39 3.27
C THR A 45 -12.03 -10.29 4.18
N LEU A 46 -12.52 -11.52 4.37
CA LEU A 46 -11.76 -12.63 4.94
C LEU A 46 -11.57 -13.68 3.86
N THR A 47 -10.36 -14.21 3.73
CA THR A 47 -10.05 -15.33 2.83
C THR A 47 -9.44 -16.48 3.61
N ASN A 48 -9.88 -17.71 3.30
CA ASN A 48 -9.34 -18.93 3.88
C ASN A 48 -9.43 -20.05 2.83
N THR A 49 -9.08 -21.28 3.20
CA THR A 49 -9.16 -22.45 2.30
C THR A 49 -10.55 -22.54 1.67
N GLY A 50 -10.62 -22.35 0.35
CA GLY A 50 -11.88 -22.45 -0.41
C GLY A 50 -13.00 -21.49 -0.02
N LEU A 51 -12.73 -20.45 0.77
CA LEU A 51 -13.75 -19.57 1.35
C LEU A 51 -13.35 -18.10 1.24
N VAL A 52 -14.33 -17.28 0.87
CA VAL A 52 -14.31 -15.81 0.96
C VAL A 52 -15.53 -15.34 1.74
N VAL A 53 -15.33 -14.48 2.71
CA VAL A 53 -16.41 -13.78 3.42
C VAL A 53 -16.27 -12.29 3.16
N LEU A 54 -17.35 -11.69 2.64
CA LEU A 54 -17.46 -10.26 2.38
C LEU A 54 -18.40 -9.68 3.45
N ALA A 55 -17.90 -8.75 4.25
CA ALA A 55 -18.66 -8.12 5.33
C ALA A 55 -18.35 -6.62 5.39
N GLY A 56 -19.12 -5.87 6.17
CA GLY A 56 -18.95 -4.43 6.32
C GLY A 56 -20.22 -3.65 5.99
N GLU A 57 -20.07 -2.36 5.77
CA GLU A 57 -21.19 -1.45 5.53
C GLU A 57 -21.08 -0.77 4.18
N ILE A 58 -22.16 -0.86 3.39
CA ILE A 58 -22.25 -0.24 2.05
C ILE A 58 -23.59 0.49 1.93
N THR A 59 -23.52 1.78 1.59
CA THR A 59 -24.66 2.60 1.20
C THR A 59 -24.43 3.08 -0.22
N THR A 60 -25.19 2.55 -1.18
CA THR A 60 -24.99 2.81 -2.61
C THR A 60 -26.29 2.67 -3.39
N ASN A 61 -26.35 3.36 -4.54
CA ASN A 61 -27.36 3.11 -5.58
C ASN A 61 -26.86 2.16 -6.68
N ALA A 62 -25.61 1.71 -6.60
CA ALA A 62 -25.04 0.77 -7.55
C ALA A 62 -25.63 -0.64 -7.38
N HIS A 63 -25.71 -1.37 -8.49
CA HIS A 63 -26.05 -2.79 -8.52
C HIS A 63 -24.79 -3.58 -8.91
N VAL A 64 -24.17 -4.26 -7.96
CA VAL A 64 -22.92 -4.98 -8.14
C VAL A 64 -23.11 -6.46 -7.78
N ASP A 65 -22.65 -7.34 -8.63
CA ASP A 65 -22.47 -8.75 -8.33
C ASP A 65 -21.16 -8.94 -7.52
N TYR A 66 -21.24 -8.81 -6.22
CA TYR A 66 -20.10 -8.92 -5.31
C TYR A 66 -19.40 -10.28 -5.41
N ILE A 67 -20.15 -11.34 -5.64
CA ILE A 67 -19.60 -12.70 -5.79
C ILE A 67 -18.73 -12.75 -7.05
N GLN A 68 -19.23 -12.23 -8.16
CA GLN A 68 -18.48 -12.22 -9.41
C GLN A 68 -17.23 -11.34 -9.33
N VAL A 69 -17.30 -10.16 -8.69
CA VAL A 69 -16.14 -9.29 -8.45
C VAL A 69 -15.05 -10.02 -7.65
N ALA A 70 -15.43 -10.72 -6.59
CA ALA A 70 -14.48 -11.50 -5.80
C ALA A 70 -13.82 -12.61 -6.63
N ARG A 71 -14.61 -13.36 -7.42
CA ARG A 71 -14.11 -14.44 -8.30
C ARG A 71 -13.16 -13.90 -9.37
N ASP A 72 -13.50 -12.80 -10.02
CA ASP A 72 -12.67 -12.17 -11.05
C ASP A 72 -11.33 -11.69 -10.48
N THR A 73 -11.34 -11.16 -9.25
CA THR A 73 -10.12 -10.76 -8.54
C THR A 73 -9.23 -11.97 -8.24
N ILE A 74 -9.79 -13.04 -7.70
CA ILE A 74 -9.08 -14.30 -7.41
C ILE A 74 -8.47 -14.89 -8.70
N ARG A 75 -9.23 -14.89 -9.80
CA ARG A 75 -8.75 -15.32 -11.12
C ARG A 75 -7.59 -14.49 -11.63
N ARG A 76 -7.70 -13.16 -11.54
CA ARG A 76 -6.66 -12.21 -11.97
C ARG A 76 -5.36 -12.39 -11.19
N ILE A 77 -5.44 -12.68 -9.90
CA ILE A 77 -4.28 -12.97 -9.04
C ILE A 77 -3.59 -14.27 -9.50
N GLY A 78 -4.35 -15.26 -9.99
CA GLY A 78 -3.82 -16.51 -10.49
C GLY A 78 -4.18 -17.75 -9.65
N TYR A 79 -5.19 -17.65 -8.79
CA TYR A 79 -5.77 -18.78 -8.08
C TYR A 79 -6.85 -19.42 -8.98
N ASP A 80 -6.39 -20.20 -9.94
CA ASP A 80 -7.18 -20.79 -11.02
C ASP A 80 -7.18 -22.33 -11.00
N ASN A 81 -6.60 -22.93 -9.97
CA ASN A 81 -6.48 -24.37 -9.78
C ASN A 81 -6.82 -24.78 -8.34
N THR A 82 -7.64 -25.79 -8.19
CA THR A 82 -8.03 -26.33 -6.87
C THR A 82 -6.86 -26.78 -6.00
N GLU A 83 -5.75 -27.20 -6.63
CA GLU A 83 -4.52 -27.56 -5.92
C GLU A 83 -3.88 -26.38 -5.14
N TYR A 84 -4.29 -25.15 -5.43
CA TYR A 84 -3.81 -23.95 -4.73
C TYR A 84 -4.59 -23.66 -3.45
N GLY A 85 -5.57 -24.52 -3.11
CA GLY A 85 -6.39 -24.43 -1.90
C GLY A 85 -7.52 -23.41 -1.95
N ILE A 86 -7.52 -22.53 -2.92
CA ILE A 86 -8.62 -21.66 -3.34
C ILE A 86 -8.57 -21.52 -4.86
N ASP A 87 -9.70 -21.63 -5.52
CA ASP A 87 -9.82 -21.30 -6.94
C ASP A 87 -11.08 -20.48 -7.19
N TYR A 88 -11.02 -19.64 -8.22
CA TYR A 88 -12.09 -18.68 -8.51
C TYR A 88 -13.42 -19.32 -8.92
N LYS A 89 -13.39 -20.56 -9.41
CA LYS A 89 -14.60 -21.26 -9.86
C LYS A 89 -15.36 -21.91 -8.71
N GLY A 90 -14.62 -22.58 -7.80
CA GLY A 90 -15.17 -23.45 -6.79
C GLY A 90 -15.23 -22.87 -5.37
N CYS A 91 -14.56 -21.74 -5.09
CA CYS A 91 -14.57 -21.17 -3.76
C CYS A 91 -15.98 -20.70 -3.33
N ALA A 92 -16.32 -20.91 -2.07
CA ALA A 92 -17.51 -20.33 -1.48
C ALA A 92 -17.30 -18.81 -1.28
N VAL A 93 -18.33 -18.02 -1.60
CA VAL A 93 -18.34 -16.58 -1.33
C VAL A 93 -19.60 -16.25 -0.54
N LEU A 94 -19.43 -15.82 0.72
CA LEU A 94 -20.51 -15.38 1.59
C LEU A 94 -20.55 -13.86 1.58
N VAL A 95 -21.74 -13.29 1.45
CA VAL A 95 -21.96 -11.84 1.44
C VAL A 95 -22.80 -11.43 2.62
N ALA A 96 -22.26 -10.54 3.47
CA ALA A 96 -22.88 -10.05 4.70
C ALA A 96 -22.64 -8.52 4.84
N TYR A 97 -23.02 -7.76 3.79
CA TYR A 97 -22.96 -6.31 3.85
C TYR A 97 -24.24 -5.71 4.45
N ASP A 98 -24.07 -4.84 5.43
CA ASP A 98 -25.12 -4.03 6.05
C ASP A 98 -25.13 -2.60 5.48
N LYS A 99 -26.15 -1.83 5.85
CA LYS A 99 -26.17 -0.38 5.60
C LYS A 99 -25.43 0.36 6.71
N GLN A 100 -24.79 1.48 6.37
CA GLN A 100 -24.15 2.33 7.37
C GLN A 100 -25.14 2.81 8.44
N SER A 101 -24.70 2.80 9.71
CA SER A 101 -25.49 3.32 10.83
C SER A 101 -25.89 4.79 10.63
N ASN A 102 -27.15 5.11 10.95
CA ASN A 102 -27.65 6.48 10.92
C ASN A 102 -26.94 7.40 11.91
N ASP A 103 -26.45 6.86 13.03
CA ASP A 103 -25.76 7.64 14.06
C ASP A 103 -24.40 8.16 13.53
N ILE A 104 -23.68 7.35 12.77
CA ILE A 104 -22.43 7.75 12.10
C ILE A 104 -22.73 8.75 10.97
N ALA A 105 -23.82 8.53 10.22
CA ALA A 105 -24.21 9.39 9.12
C ALA A 105 -24.54 10.84 9.56
N GLN A 106 -25.05 11.05 10.78
CA GLN A 106 -25.37 12.39 11.30
C GLN A 106 -24.15 13.31 11.36
N GLY A 107 -23.01 12.80 11.81
CA GLY A 107 -21.77 13.61 11.91
C GLY A 107 -21.18 14.04 10.54
N VAL A 108 -21.55 13.33 9.47
CA VAL A 108 -21.01 13.57 8.12
C VAL A 108 -22.00 14.34 7.24
N ASN A 109 -23.32 14.26 7.53
CA ASN A 109 -24.38 14.84 6.70
C ASN A 109 -24.86 16.23 7.15
N HIS A 110 -24.43 16.72 8.30
CA HIS A 110 -24.67 18.12 8.69
C HIS A 110 -23.78 19.05 7.85
N ALA A 111 -24.21 19.30 6.63
CA ALA A 111 -23.59 20.32 5.80
C ALA A 111 -23.95 21.71 6.37
N SER A 112 -22.95 22.48 6.80
CA SER A 112 -23.06 23.95 6.77
C SER A 112 -23.32 24.39 5.32
N ASP A 113 -23.81 25.59 5.10
CA ASP A 113 -24.01 26.15 3.74
C ASP A 113 -22.74 26.09 2.88
N ASP A 114 -21.57 25.97 3.48
CA ASP A 114 -20.31 25.62 2.84
C ASP A 114 -20.06 24.11 2.89
N HIS A 115 -20.29 23.43 1.76
CA HIS A 115 -20.10 21.98 1.62
C HIS A 115 -18.67 21.50 1.89
N LEU A 116 -17.65 22.38 1.81
CA LEU A 116 -16.26 22.06 2.14
C LEU A 116 -16.04 21.91 3.66
N ASN A 117 -16.94 22.43 4.48
CA ASN A 117 -16.89 22.33 5.93
C ASN A 117 -17.60 21.08 6.49
N THR A 118 -17.87 20.09 5.66
CA THR A 118 -18.30 18.77 6.14
C THR A 118 -17.20 18.14 7.01
N GLY A 119 -17.56 17.75 8.23
CA GLY A 119 -16.63 17.18 9.19
C GLY A 119 -16.08 15.81 8.79
N ALA A 120 -14.98 15.42 9.42
CA ALA A 120 -14.44 14.07 9.30
C ALA A 120 -15.44 13.04 9.85
N GLY A 121 -15.55 11.89 9.18
CA GLY A 121 -16.45 10.81 9.56
C GLY A 121 -16.00 10.02 10.78
N ASP A 122 -14.76 10.20 11.21
CA ASP A 122 -14.18 9.58 12.40
C ASP A 122 -13.04 10.47 12.95
N GLN A 123 -12.62 10.17 14.16
CA GLN A 123 -11.36 10.65 14.70
C GLN A 123 -10.22 9.83 14.11
N GLY A 124 -9.00 10.38 14.10
CA GLY A 124 -7.82 9.61 13.71
C GLY A 124 -6.59 10.50 13.50
N LEU A 125 -5.45 9.83 13.38
CA LEU A 125 -4.19 10.46 12.98
C LEU A 125 -3.58 9.68 11.82
N MET A 126 -2.98 10.39 10.89
CA MET A 126 -2.38 9.84 9.69
C MET A 126 -1.00 10.45 9.49
N PHE A 127 -0.12 9.65 8.89
CA PHE A 127 1.23 10.08 8.55
C PHE A 127 1.45 10.04 7.05
N GLY A 128 2.23 11.01 6.56
CA GLY A 128 2.82 10.99 5.24
C GLY A 128 4.34 11.06 5.35
N TYR A 129 5.02 10.51 4.36
CA TYR A 129 6.48 10.49 4.32
C TYR A 129 7.01 10.60 2.89
N ALA A 130 8.17 11.19 2.76
CA ALA A 130 9.00 11.17 1.55
C ALA A 130 10.47 11.36 1.95
N CYS A 131 11.37 10.78 1.16
CA CYS A 131 12.81 10.95 1.31
C CYS A 131 13.53 10.85 -0.05
N ASP A 132 14.78 11.32 -0.11
CA ASP A 132 15.58 11.37 -1.33
C ASP A 132 16.37 10.08 -1.64
N GLU A 133 15.89 8.93 -1.13
CA GLU A 133 16.59 7.65 -1.29
C GLU A 133 16.34 6.98 -2.65
N THR A 134 15.20 7.25 -3.27
CA THR A 134 14.84 6.74 -4.61
C THR A 134 14.28 7.87 -5.47
N PRO A 135 14.26 7.72 -6.82
CA PRO A 135 13.64 8.72 -7.71
C PRO A 135 12.16 9.00 -7.39
N GLU A 136 11.44 8.00 -6.90
CA GLU A 136 10.03 8.11 -6.49
C GLU A 136 9.85 8.76 -5.11
N LEU A 137 10.97 9.15 -4.49
CA LEU A 137 11.00 9.76 -3.16
C LEU A 137 10.42 8.85 -2.07
N MET A 138 10.77 7.57 -2.12
CA MET A 138 10.41 6.52 -1.17
C MET A 138 11.62 5.99 -0.41
N PRO A 139 11.41 5.44 0.80
CA PRO A 139 12.45 4.66 1.48
C PRO A 139 12.88 3.46 0.62
N ALA A 140 14.19 3.31 0.41
CA ALA A 140 14.73 2.32 -0.52
C ALA A 140 14.41 0.88 -0.13
N ALA A 141 14.39 0.55 1.17
CA ALA A 141 14.13 -0.81 1.62
C ALA A 141 12.75 -1.32 1.22
N ILE A 142 11.68 -0.55 1.48
CA ILE A 142 10.31 -0.93 1.09
C ILE A 142 10.12 -0.86 -0.43
N TYR A 143 10.72 0.13 -1.08
CA TYR A 143 10.66 0.26 -2.53
C TYR A 143 11.17 -1.00 -3.23
N TYR A 144 12.36 -1.46 -2.87
CA TYR A 144 12.92 -2.68 -3.47
C TYR A 144 12.19 -3.96 -3.02
N ALA A 145 11.71 -4.02 -1.79
CA ALA A 145 10.90 -5.15 -1.34
C ALA A 145 9.63 -5.32 -2.20
N HIS A 146 8.95 -4.23 -2.55
CA HIS A 146 7.81 -4.25 -3.48
C HIS A 146 8.21 -4.72 -4.88
N ARG A 147 9.30 -4.19 -5.43
CA ARG A 147 9.76 -4.55 -6.79
C ARG A 147 10.10 -6.04 -6.91
N LEU A 148 10.62 -6.66 -5.85
CA LEU A 148 10.94 -8.09 -5.84
C LEU A 148 9.70 -8.97 -6.00
N VAL A 149 8.64 -8.72 -5.22
CA VAL A 149 7.41 -9.52 -5.31
C VAL A 149 6.57 -9.18 -6.54
N GLU A 150 6.65 -7.95 -7.04
CA GLU A 150 6.06 -7.58 -8.32
C GLU A 150 6.74 -8.32 -9.49
N ARG A 151 8.08 -8.41 -9.47
CA ARG A 151 8.85 -9.17 -10.46
C ARG A 151 8.51 -10.65 -10.42
N GLN A 152 8.37 -11.23 -9.21
CA GLN A 152 7.93 -12.61 -9.04
C GLN A 152 6.59 -12.86 -9.73
N ALA A 153 5.60 -12.00 -9.48
CA ALA A 153 4.28 -12.11 -10.10
C ALA A 153 4.34 -11.94 -11.63
N GLN A 154 5.16 -11.02 -12.13
CA GLN A 154 5.38 -10.82 -13.56
C GLN A 154 5.90 -12.11 -14.23
N LEU A 155 6.99 -12.69 -13.70
CA LEU A 155 7.61 -13.89 -14.29
C LEU A 155 6.71 -15.13 -14.18
N ARG A 156 5.87 -15.19 -13.17
CA ARG A 156 4.85 -16.23 -13.03
C ARG A 156 3.78 -16.08 -14.10
N LYS A 157 3.23 -14.88 -14.28
CA LYS A 157 2.12 -14.60 -15.21
C LYS A 157 2.52 -14.65 -16.68
N ASP A 158 3.76 -14.27 -17.01
CA ASP A 158 4.26 -14.35 -18.39
C ASP A 158 4.81 -15.74 -18.77
N GLY A 159 4.81 -16.68 -17.82
CA GLY A 159 5.20 -18.08 -18.05
C GLY A 159 6.71 -18.30 -18.14
N ARG A 160 7.55 -17.33 -17.87
CA ARG A 160 9.02 -17.50 -17.85
C ARG A 160 9.50 -18.39 -16.72
N LEU A 161 8.85 -18.28 -15.54
CA LEU A 161 9.07 -19.18 -14.41
C LEU A 161 7.75 -19.85 -14.03
N PRO A 162 7.30 -20.86 -14.82
CA PRO A 162 5.96 -21.44 -14.69
C PRO A 162 5.75 -22.27 -13.40
N PHE A 163 6.83 -22.58 -12.70
CA PHE A 163 6.78 -23.26 -11.40
C PHE A 163 6.40 -22.33 -10.23
N LEU A 164 6.42 -21.02 -10.43
CA LEU A 164 6.01 -20.07 -9.38
C LEU A 164 4.50 -20.11 -9.19
N ARG A 165 4.08 -19.95 -7.93
CA ARG A 165 2.69 -19.82 -7.51
C ARG A 165 2.44 -18.45 -6.90
N PRO A 166 1.15 -18.04 -6.67
CA PRO A 166 0.83 -16.64 -6.38
C PRO A 166 1.38 -16.06 -5.09
N ASP A 167 1.56 -16.88 -4.04
CA ASP A 167 2.00 -16.38 -2.74
C ASP A 167 3.51 -16.20 -2.66
N ALA A 168 3.95 -15.05 -2.20
CA ALA A 168 5.36 -14.76 -1.96
C ALA A 168 5.55 -13.63 -0.95
N LYS A 169 6.71 -13.63 -0.29
CA LYS A 169 7.18 -12.58 0.61
C LYS A 169 8.61 -12.20 0.26
N SER A 170 8.91 -10.92 0.34
CA SER A 170 10.27 -10.39 0.22
C SER A 170 10.67 -9.61 1.46
N GLN A 171 11.97 -9.56 1.72
CA GLN A 171 12.55 -8.73 2.76
C GLN A 171 13.90 -8.21 2.27
N VAL A 172 14.15 -6.91 2.45
CA VAL A 172 15.40 -6.26 2.05
C VAL A 172 16.00 -5.56 3.25
N THR A 173 17.24 -5.92 3.59
CA THR A 173 18.03 -5.25 4.62
C THR A 173 19.10 -4.42 3.96
N LEU A 174 19.03 -3.09 4.17
CA LEU A 174 20.01 -2.13 3.68
C LEU A 174 20.99 -1.75 4.79
N ARG A 175 22.24 -1.58 4.39
CA ARG A 175 23.26 -0.90 5.20
C ARG A 175 23.26 0.58 4.85
N TYR A 176 23.13 1.41 5.86
CA TYR A 176 23.25 2.86 5.78
C TYR A 176 24.62 3.29 6.28
N VAL A 177 25.24 4.20 5.55
CA VAL A 177 26.49 4.87 5.92
C VAL A 177 26.25 6.38 5.81
N ASP A 178 26.60 7.12 6.85
CA ASP A 178 26.32 8.56 6.93
C ASP A 178 24.85 8.92 6.64
N GLY A 179 23.93 8.06 7.10
CA GLY A 179 22.48 8.24 6.95
C GLY A 179 21.97 8.07 5.52
N LYS A 180 22.74 7.44 4.63
CA LYS A 180 22.36 7.16 3.23
C LYS A 180 22.43 5.66 2.94
N PRO A 181 21.51 5.12 2.11
CA PRO A 181 21.64 3.76 1.62
C PRO A 181 22.99 3.55 0.92
N HIS A 182 23.70 2.50 1.29
CA HIS A 182 25.04 2.22 0.79
C HIS A 182 25.16 0.86 0.08
N SER A 183 24.62 -0.19 0.69
CA SER A 183 24.66 -1.54 0.15
C SER A 183 23.49 -2.39 0.68
N ILE A 184 23.25 -3.52 0.02
CA ILE A 184 22.25 -4.49 0.46
C ILE A 184 22.96 -5.60 1.24
N ASP A 185 22.67 -5.70 2.53
CA ASP A 185 23.23 -6.72 3.41
C ASP A 185 22.58 -8.10 3.18
N THR A 186 21.26 -8.15 3.18
CA THR A 186 20.52 -9.40 3.04
C THR A 186 19.25 -9.19 2.21
N VAL A 187 18.96 -10.17 1.35
CA VAL A 187 17.67 -10.30 0.67
C VAL A 187 17.05 -11.63 1.05
N VAL A 188 15.81 -11.61 1.52
CA VAL A 188 14.99 -12.81 1.71
C VAL A 188 13.88 -12.80 0.65
N LEU A 189 13.71 -13.91 -0.04
CA LEU A 189 12.57 -14.13 -0.93
C LEU A 189 12.02 -15.54 -0.72
N SER A 190 10.82 -15.62 -0.16
CA SER A 190 10.08 -16.87 0.01
C SER A 190 8.93 -16.87 -1.00
N THR A 191 8.93 -17.81 -1.91
CA THR A 191 7.90 -17.93 -2.94
C THR A 191 7.28 -19.31 -2.99
N GLN A 192 5.98 -19.35 -3.07
CA GLN A 192 5.21 -20.56 -3.34
C GLN A 192 5.57 -21.10 -4.73
N HIS A 193 5.64 -22.44 -4.85
CA HIS A 193 6.07 -23.12 -6.06
C HIS A 193 5.34 -24.44 -6.26
N SER A 194 5.45 -25.01 -7.46
CA SER A 194 4.94 -26.34 -7.79
C SER A 194 5.70 -27.46 -7.07
N PRO A 195 5.07 -28.60 -6.77
CA PRO A 195 5.67 -29.70 -6.01
C PRO A 195 6.93 -30.29 -6.64
N ASP A 196 7.02 -30.26 -7.98
CA ASP A 196 8.14 -30.80 -8.74
C ASP A 196 9.49 -30.09 -8.51
N GLN A 197 9.47 -28.91 -7.89
CA GLN A 197 10.69 -28.18 -7.51
C GLN A 197 11.33 -28.69 -6.21
N SER A 198 10.64 -29.54 -5.46
CA SER A 198 11.14 -30.12 -4.20
C SER A 198 11.96 -31.38 -4.45
N GLU A 199 13.18 -31.42 -3.93
CA GLU A 199 13.95 -32.70 -3.81
C GLU A 199 13.53 -33.44 -2.54
N THR A 200 13.38 -32.70 -1.44
CA THR A 200 12.89 -33.20 -0.13
C THR A 200 11.96 -32.17 0.51
N ALA A 201 11.45 -32.45 1.70
CA ALA A 201 10.62 -31.49 2.45
C ALA A 201 11.38 -30.19 2.80
N THR A 202 12.70 -30.27 2.94
CA THR A 202 13.53 -29.11 3.37
C THR A 202 14.51 -28.64 2.30
N ARG A 203 14.50 -29.27 1.12
CA ARG A 203 15.44 -28.96 0.05
C ARG A 203 14.75 -28.86 -1.29
N LEU A 204 15.05 -27.77 -2.00
CA LEU A 204 14.61 -27.52 -3.37
C LEU A 204 15.73 -27.85 -4.37
N LYS A 205 15.37 -28.05 -5.62
CA LYS A 205 16.33 -28.25 -6.71
C LYS A 205 17.29 -27.05 -6.81
N PRO A 206 18.58 -27.27 -7.07
CA PRO A 206 19.54 -26.16 -7.22
C PRO A 206 19.12 -25.12 -8.25
N GLY A 207 18.53 -25.51 -9.36
CA GLY A 207 18.03 -24.61 -10.40
C GLY A 207 16.90 -23.69 -9.94
N PHE A 208 16.14 -24.05 -8.91
CA PHE A 208 15.14 -23.16 -8.31
C PHE A 208 15.81 -21.97 -7.63
N TYR A 209 16.83 -22.21 -6.79
CA TYR A 209 17.56 -21.13 -6.12
C TYR A 209 18.23 -20.20 -7.13
N GLU A 210 18.88 -20.78 -8.14
CA GLU A 210 19.55 -20.03 -9.21
C GLU A 210 18.54 -19.16 -9.98
N ALA A 211 17.41 -19.72 -10.40
CA ALA A 211 16.39 -18.98 -11.13
C ALA A 211 15.82 -17.81 -10.32
N VAL A 212 15.55 -18.00 -9.03
CA VAL A 212 15.04 -16.92 -8.16
C VAL A 212 16.08 -15.81 -8.01
N ILE A 213 17.35 -16.15 -7.81
CA ILE A 213 18.41 -15.13 -7.63
C ILE A 213 18.67 -14.39 -8.95
N GLU A 214 18.83 -15.09 -10.07
CA GLU A 214 19.26 -14.51 -11.34
C GLU A 214 18.11 -13.82 -12.09
N GLU A 215 16.88 -14.35 -12.02
CA GLU A 215 15.75 -13.84 -12.79
C GLU A 215 14.84 -12.88 -12.00
N ILE A 216 14.79 -12.99 -10.66
CA ILE A 216 13.96 -12.15 -9.83
C ILE A 216 14.81 -11.11 -9.08
N ILE A 217 15.78 -11.54 -8.27
CA ILE A 217 16.46 -10.68 -7.30
C ILE A 217 17.43 -9.72 -7.98
N LYS A 218 18.42 -10.24 -8.69
CA LYS A 218 19.49 -9.42 -9.28
C LYS A 218 19.01 -8.41 -10.32
N PRO A 219 18.02 -8.70 -11.18
CA PRO A 219 17.53 -7.71 -12.15
C PRO A 219 16.79 -6.51 -11.54
N VAL A 220 16.28 -6.64 -10.31
CA VAL A 220 15.51 -5.61 -9.60
C VAL A 220 16.42 -4.66 -8.81
N LEU A 221 17.50 -5.19 -8.24
CA LEU A 221 18.31 -4.48 -7.28
C LEU A 221 19.51 -3.77 -7.93
N PRO A 222 19.99 -2.62 -7.41
CA PRO A 222 21.17 -1.94 -7.91
C PRO A 222 22.40 -2.85 -7.83
N LYS A 223 23.05 -3.10 -8.95
CA LYS A 223 24.21 -4.03 -9.03
C LYS A 223 25.37 -3.60 -8.11
N GLU A 224 25.58 -2.30 -7.99
CA GLU A 224 26.62 -1.70 -7.16
C GLU A 224 26.40 -1.94 -5.65
N TRP A 225 25.15 -2.24 -5.24
CA TRP A 225 24.81 -2.52 -3.85
C TRP A 225 24.88 -4.00 -3.47
N LEU A 226 25.12 -4.90 -4.45
CA LEU A 226 25.05 -6.37 -4.29
C LEU A 226 26.41 -7.04 -4.03
N LYS A 227 27.47 -6.28 -3.73
CA LYS A 227 28.84 -6.81 -3.65
C LYS A 227 29.03 -7.95 -2.67
N ASP A 228 28.46 -7.85 -1.48
CA ASP A 228 28.59 -8.82 -0.38
C ASP A 228 27.21 -9.26 0.15
N THR A 229 26.19 -9.24 -0.70
CA THR A 229 24.79 -9.52 -0.32
C THR A 229 24.57 -10.99 -0.03
N ARG A 230 23.93 -11.29 1.07
CA ARG A 230 23.44 -12.63 1.41
C ARG A 230 22.03 -12.84 0.84
N TYR A 231 21.85 -13.93 0.09
CA TYR A 231 20.56 -14.34 -0.46
C TYR A 231 19.97 -15.49 0.32
N LEU A 232 18.76 -15.34 0.84
CA LEU A 232 17.98 -16.35 1.55
C LEU A 232 16.70 -16.63 0.76
N VAL A 233 16.75 -17.64 -0.10
CA VAL A 233 15.64 -18.07 -0.94
C VAL A 233 14.98 -19.29 -0.30
N ASN A 234 13.67 -19.19 0.01
CA ASN A 234 12.91 -20.27 0.65
C ASN A 234 13.72 -20.97 1.77
N PRO A 235 14.16 -20.24 2.83
CA PRO A 235 15.11 -20.79 3.79
C PRO A 235 14.59 -22.00 4.57
N THR A 236 13.27 -22.21 4.62
CA THR A 236 12.65 -23.43 5.20
C THR A 236 12.49 -24.58 4.19
N GLY A 237 12.86 -24.37 2.93
CA GLY A 237 12.73 -25.32 1.84
C GLY A 237 11.37 -25.26 1.14
N ARG A 238 10.62 -26.34 1.17
CA ARG A 238 9.36 -26.51 0.43
C ARG A 238 8.30 -25.50 0.85
N PHE A 239 7.72 -24.81 -0.16
CA PHE A 239 6.60 -23.89 0.00
C PHE A 239 5.57 -24.13 -1.11
N VAL A 240 4.87 -25.26 -1.03
CA VAL A 240 3.82 -25.66 -1.97
C VAL A 240 2.44 -25.22 -1.47
N ILE A 241 2.16 -25.42 -0.18
CA ILE A 241 0.95 -24.92 0.47
C ILE A 241 1.16 -23.46 0.83
N GLY A 242 0.35 -22.57 0.27
CA GLY A 242 0.44 -21.13 0.47
C GLY A 242 -0.89 -20.45 0.14
N GLY A 243 -0.88 -19.12 0.10
CA GLY A 243 -2.09 -18.34 -0.08
C GLY A 243 -3.11 -18.56 1.02
N PRO A 244 -4.42 -18.37 0.76
CA PRO A 244 -5.49 -18.56 1.74
C PRO A 244 -5.58 -19.97 2.36
N GLN A 245 -5.00 -20.98 1.72
CA GLN A 245 -4.86 -22.31 2.30
C GLN A 245 -3.79 -22.38 3.39
N GLY A 246 -2.70 -21.64 3.21
CA GLY A 246 -1.59 -21.63 4.15
C GLY A 246 -1.88 -20.78 5.39
N ASP A 247 -2.58 -19.67 5.21
CA ASP A 247 -2.91 -18.73 6.28
C ASP A 247 -4.18 -17.93 5.92
N CYS A 248 -4.95 -17.58 6.95
CA CYS A 248 -6.15 -16.75 6.79
C CYS A 248 -5.76 -15.32 6.44
N GLY A 249 -6.40 -14.77 5.40
CA GLY A 249 -6.24 -13.38 4.98
C GLY A 249 -7.38 -12.48 5.43
N LEU A 250 -7.04 -11.25 5.82
CA LEU A 250 -8.01 -10.21 6.16
C LEU A 250 -7.59 -8.86 5.57
N THR A 251 -8.60 -8.08 5.18
CA THR A 251 -8.39 -6.69 4.77
C THR A 251 -7.72 -5.89 5.88
N GLY A 252 -6.71 -5.08 5.51
CA GLY A 252 -6.10 -4.13 6.44
C GLY A 252 -5.06 -4.73 7.41
N ARG A 253 -4.53 -5.93 7.13
CA ARG A 253 -3.47 -6.55 7.94
C ARG A 253 -2.06 -6.35 7.41
N LYS A 254 -1.87 -5.53 6.37
CA LYS A 254 -0.57 -5.21 5.76
C LYS A 254 -0.32 -3.71 5.69
N ILE A 255 -0.78 -2.97 6.71
CA ILE A 255 -0.76 -1.50 6.72
C ILE A 255 0.66 -0.90 6.63
N ILE A 256 1.67 -1.57 7.15
CA ILE A 256 3.06 -1.12 7.08
C ILE A 256 3.65 -1.42 5.69
N VAL A 257 3.32 -2.57 5.10
CA VAL A 257 3.64 -2.90 3.70
C VAL A 257 2.98 -1.90 2.74
N ASP A 258 1.74 -1.52 3.01
CA ASP A 258 0.96 -0.59 2.20
C ASP A 258 1.54 0.84 2.22
N THR A 259 2.34 1.19 3.21
CA THR A 259 2.85 2.54 3.44
C THR A 259 4.37 2.63 3.26
N TYR A 260 5.14 2.71 4.34
CA TYR A 260 6.57 3.06 4.26
C TYR A 260 7.52 2.00 4.82
N GLY A 261 7.04 0.78 5.08
CA GLY A 261 7.88 -0.33 5.50
C GLY A 261 8.57 -0.15 6.85
N GLY A 262 8.00 0.69 7.73
CA GLY A 262 8.56 0.98 9.05
C GLY A 262 9.48 2.22 9.11
N ALA A 263 9.76 2.87 7.98
CA ALA A 263 10.57 4.10 7.96
C ALA A 263 9.84 5.32 8.52
N CYS A 264 8.52 5.25 8.65
CA CYS A 264 7.67 6.29 9.20
C CYS A 264 6.66 5.69 10.16
N PRO A 265 6.25 6.38 11.23
CA PRO A 265 5.12 6.00 12.06
C PRO A 265 3.84 5.76 11.24
N HIS A 266 2.90 5.02 11.81
CA HIS A 266 1.60 4.74 11.21
C HIS A 266 0.48 5.08 12.20
N GLY A 267 -0.62 5.65 11.69
CA GLY A 267 -1.78 6.01 12.51
C GLY A 267 -2.69 4.83 12.88
N GLY A 268 -2.51 3.67 12.25
CA GLY A 268 -3.27 2.44 12.49
C GLY A 268 -4.44 2.21 11.54
N GLY A 269 -4.88 3.21 10.76
CA GLY A 269 -5.99 3.09 9.81
C GLY A 269 -5.59 2.31 8.55
N ALA A 270 -6.36 1.28 8.19
CA ALA A 270 -6.23 0.57 6.93
C ALA A 270 -6.88 1.35 5.78
N PHE A 271 -6.45 1.07 4.54
CA PHE A 271 -6.91 1.76 3.33
C PHE A 271 -7.94 0.98 2.53
N SER A 272 -7.61 -0.26 2.16
CA SER A 272 -8.41 -1.06 1.23
C SER A 272 -9.85 -1.24 1.69
N GLY A 273 -10.78 -1.16 0.75
CA GLY A 273 -12.22 -1.28 1.00
C GLY A 273 -12.90 0.00 1.49
N LYS A 274 -12.16 1.06 1.81
CA LYS A 274 -12.69 2.35 2.29
C LYS A 274 -12.80 3.35 1.16
N ASP A 275 -13.97 3.97 1.00
CA ASP A 275 -14.16 5.13 0.13
C ASP A 275 -13.43 6.37 0.69
N PRO A 276 -13.12 7.40 -0.14
CA PRO A 276 -12.31 8.54 0.29
C PRO A 276 -12.96 9.49 1.31
N SER A 277 -14.21 9.28 1.71
CA SER A 277 -14.79 9.99 2.86
C SER A 277 -14.17 9.56 4.19
N LYS A 278 -13.53 8.38 4.22
CA LYS A 278 -12.77 7.88 5.37
C LYS A 278 -11.38 8.52 5.34
N VAL A 279 -11.12 9.38 6.33
CA VAL A 279 -9.85 10.12 6.46
C VAL A 279 -8.65 9.19 6.69
N ASP A 280 -8.84 8.00 7.22
CA ASP A 280 -7.80 6.97 7.30
C ASP A 280 -7.10 6.77 5.96
N ARG A 281 -7.85 6.75 4.87
CA ARG A 281 -7.33 6.61 3.51
C ARG A 281 -6.99 7.95 2.88
N SER A 282 -7.95 8.84 2.76
CA SER A 282 -7.81 10.08 2.01
C SER A 282 -6.76 11.02 2.61
N ALA A 283 -6.73 11.17 3.94
CA ALA A 283 -5.75 12.03 4.59
C ALA A 283 -4.34 11.42 4.60
N ALA A 284 -4.20 10.10 4.63
CA ALA A 284 -2.90 9.46 4.45
C ALA A 284 -2.36 9.68 3.02
N TYR A 285 -3.22 9.64 2.00
CA TYR A 285 -2.85 9.98 0.62
C TYR A 285 -2.47 11.47 0.49
N ALA A 286 -3.24 12.37 1.10
CA ALA A 286 -2.91 13.79 1.13
C ALA A 286 -1.60 14.08 1.86
N ALA A 287 -1.35 13.40 2.98
CA ALA A 287 -0.11 13.54 3.73
C ALA A 287 1.11 13.06 2.90
N ARG A 288 0.97 11.97 2.12
CA ARG A 288 1.99 11.56 1.13
C ARG A 288 2.23 12.64 0.08
N TYR A 289 1.17 13.20 -0.49
CA TYR A 289 1.24 14.27 -1.48
C TYR A 289 1.99 15.49 -0.95
N VAL A 290 1.68 15.91 0.27
CA VAL A 290 2.37 17.01 0.94
C VAL A 290 3.86 16.70 1.15
N ALA A 291 4.18 15.57 1.77
CA ALA A 291 5.56 15.17 2.06
C ALA A 291 6.40 15.07 0.78
N LYS A 292 5.84 14.47 -0.27
CA LYS A 292 6.52 14.34 -1.57
C LYS A 292 6.82 15.68 -2.21
N ASN A 293 5.89 16.63 -2.16
CA ASN A 293 6.09 17.99 -2.69
C ASN A 293 7.13 18.79 -1.88
N ILE A 294 7.20 18.61 -0.57
CA ILE A 294 8.22 19.26 0.28
C ILE A 294 9.63 18.78 -0.12
N VAL A 295 9.82 17.48 -0.28
CA VAL A 295 11.11 16.90 -0.68
C VAL A 295 11.44 17.26 -2.14
N ALA A 296 10.48 17.15 -3.05
CA ALA A 296 10.64 17.54 -4.45
C ALA A 296 10.98 19.03 -4.62
N ALA A 297 10.44 19.91 -3.77
CA ALA A 297 10.79 21.33 -3.73
C ALA A 297 12.21 21.58 -3.22
N GLY A 298 12.89 20.59 -2.66
CA GLY A 298 14.21 20.68 -2.06
C GLY A 298 14.23 21.44 -0.73
N LEU A 299 13.09 21.50 -0.03
CA LEU A 299 13.00 22.11 1.30
C LEU A 299 13.66 21.24 2.37
N ALA A 300 13.63 19.93 2.18
CA ALA A 300 14.25 18.93 3.05
C ALA A 300 14.67 17.70 2.24
N ARG A 301 15.58 16.88 2.78
CA ARG A 301 15.93 15.58 2.19
C ARG A 301 14.95 14.48 2.59
N GLN A 302 14.33 14.64 3.74
CA GLN A 302 13.24 13.77 4.22
C GLN A 302 12.18 14.63 4.92
N CYS A 303 10.95 14.19 4.82
CA CYS A 303 9.82 14.87 5.43
C CYS A 303 8.80 13.86 5.91
N GLN A 304 8.50 13.91 7.20
CA GLN A 304 7.36 13.26 7.82
C GLN A 304 6.33 14.33 8.14
N ILE A 305 5.08 14.08 7.84
CA ILE A 305 3.95 14.92 8.25
C ILE A 305 2.96 14.08 9.05
N GLN A 306 2.46 14.64 10.15
CA GLN A 306 1.32 14.11 10.88
C GLN A 306 0.12 15.03 10.69
N VAL A 307 -1.04 14.44 10.39
CA VAL A 307 -2.33 15.13 10.40
C VAL A 307 -3.30 14.41 11.33
N ALA A 308 -4.15 15.14 12.05
CA ALA A 308 -5.11 14.54 12.96
C ALA A 308 -6.47 15.21 12.83
N TYR A 309 -7.54 14.43 12.98
CA TYR A 309 -8.94 14.85 12.86
C TYR A 309 -9.75 14.44 14.09
N ALA A 310 -10.77 15.25 14.40
CA ALA A 310 -11.86 14.88 15.30
C ALA A 310 -13.10 14.59 14.47
N ILE A 311 -13.92 13.65 14.93
CA ILE A 311 -15.21 13.34 14.29
C ILE A 311 -16.08 14.61 14.22
N GLY A 312 -16.70 14.85 13.08
CA GLY A 312 -17.58 15.99 12.86
C GLY A 312 -16.87 17.33 12.67
N VAL A 313 -15.53 17.37 12.68
CA VAL A 313 -14.74 18.59 12.48
C VAL A 313 -14.02 18.52 11.13
N ALA A 314 -14.17 19.52 10.28
CA ALA A 314 -13.58 19.55 8.95
C ALA A 314 -12.09 19.91 9.00
N LYS A 315 -11.74 20.95 9.74
CA LYS A 315 -10.34 21.42 9.81
C LYS A 315 -9.50 20.44 10.65
N PRO A 316 -8.32 20.03 10.16
CA PRO A 316 -7.41 19.20 10.97
C PRO A 316 -7.09 19.87 12.32
N MET A 317 -7.10 19.08 13.38
CA MET A 317 -6.70 19.55 14.72
C MET A 317 -5.19 19.71 14.86
N ASN A 318 -4.43 18.95 14.10
CA ASN A 318 -2.97 18.99 14.09
C ASN A 318 -2.45 18.80 12.67
N VAL A 319 -1.46 19.64 12.31
CA VAL A 319 -0.62 19.49 11.12
C VAL A 319 0.81 19.79 11.56
N THR A 320 1.62 18.76 11.70
CA THR A 320 3.02 18.89 12.15
C THR A 320 3.98 18.27 11.15
N VAL A 321 5.08 18.96 10.89
CA VAL A 321 6.15 18.51 9.98
C VAL A 321 7.40 18.22 10.77
N TYR A 322 8.07 17.12 10.40
CA TYR A 322 9.37 16.71 10.97
C TYR A 322 10.33 16.41 9.81
N THR A 323 11.41 17.18 9.72
CA THR A 323 12.44 16.99 8.69
C THR A 323 13.70 16.30 9.20
N GLU A 324 13.74 15.93 10.49
CA GLU A 324 14.85 15.27 11.15
C GLU A 324 16.20 16.02 10.94
N GLY A 325 16.14 17.34 10.98
CA GLY A 325 17.30 18.21 10.80
C GLY A 325 17.79 18.36 9.35
N THR A 326 17.06 17.85 8.36
CA THR A 326 17.40 17.99 6.94
C THR A 326 16.75 19.20 6.27
N GLY A 327 15.90 19.93 6.99
CA GLY A 327 15.19 21.11 6.50
C GLY A 327 16.13 22.28 6.21
N LYS A 328 15.90 22.97 5.09
CA LYS A 328 16.60 24.22 4.74
C LYS A 328 16.00 25.44 5.41
N ILE A 329 14.77 25.33 5.90
CA ILE A 329 14.05 26.33 6.71
C ILE A 329 13.45 25.59 7.93
N PRO A 330 13.06 26.29 9.00
CA PRO A 330 12.47 25.67 10.20
C PRO A 330 11.22 24.85 9.88
N ASP A 331 11.02 23.75 10.59
CA ASP A 331 9.88 22.83 10.40
C ASP A 331 8.54 23.55 10.59
N GLU A 332 8.45 24.50 11.52
CA GLU A 332 7.26 25.33 11.74
C GLU A 332 6.92 26.21 10.53
N ARG A 333 7.95 26.71 9.82
CA ARG A 333 7.74 27.48 8.59
C ARG A 333 7.26 26.57 7.46
N ILE A 334 7.79 25.34 7.35
CA ILE A 334 7.29 24.34 6.40
C ILE A 334 5.82 24.00 6.71
N ALA A 335 5.49 23.77 7.98
CA ALA A 335 4.10 23.50 8.39
C ALA A 335 3.14 24.65 8.05
N ALA A 336 3.57 25.90 8.18
CA ALA A 336 2.78 27.06 7.75
C ALA A 336 2.54 27.05 6.22
N LEU A 337 3.58 26.77 5.42
CA LEU A 337 3.45 26.63 3.97
C LEU A 337 2.50 25.50 3.57
N VAL A 338 2.49 24.39 4.31
CA VAL A 338 1.54 23.30 4.08
C VAL A 338 0.11 23.79 4.23
N GLN A 339 -0.20 24.55 5.29
CA GLN A 339 -1.54 25.10 5.52
C GLN A 339 -1.95 26.14 4.48
N GLU A 340 -1.00 26.88 3.92
CA GLU A 340 -1.22 27.86 2.86
C GLU A 340 -1.51 27.23 1.49
N HIS A 341 -0.86 26.10 1.18
CA HIS A 341 -0.85 25.51 -0.17
C HIS A 341 -1.75 24.27 -0.33
N PHE A 342 -2.20 23.64 0.76
CA PHE A 342 -2.97 22.39 0.71
C PHE A 342 -4.24 22.50 1.55
N ASP A 343 -5.38 22.16 0.95
CA ASP A 343 -6.63 22.03 1.69
C ASP A 343 -6.73 20.61 2.27
N LEU A 344 -6.49 20.49 3.57
CA LEU A 344 -6.51 19.20 4.28
C LEU A 344 -7.85 18.90 4.95
N ARG A 345 -8.92 19.66 4.64
CA ARG A 345 -10.28 19.28 5.01
C ARG A 345 -10.70 18.04 4.22
N PRO A 346 -11.53 17.13 4.76
CA PRO A 346 -11.89 15.87 4.08
C PRO A 346 -12.38 16.07 2.63
N LYS A 347 -13.31 16.98 2.38
CA LYS A 347 -13.79 17.29 1.01
C LYS A 347 -12.75 18.04 0.17
N GLY A 348 -11.93 18.88 0.79
CA GLY A 348 -10.80 19.53 0.12
C GLY A 348 -9.81 18.52 -0.43
N ILE A 349 -9.48 17.51 0.34
CA ILE A 349 -8.61 16.40 -0.10
C ILE A 349 -9.22 15.67 -1.30
N ILE A 350 -10.49 15.30 -1.21
CA ILE A 350 -11.19 14.58 -2.28
C ILE A 350 -11.14 15.38 -3.59
N GLN A 351 -11.36 16.69 -3.53
CA GLN A 351 -11.29 17.57 -4.71
C GLN A 351 -9.85 17.73 -5.21
N MET A 352 -8.91 18.02 -4.31
CA MET A 352 -7.49 18.25 -4.63
C MET A 352 -6.85 17.04 -5.33
N LEU A 353 -7.19 15.84 -4.88
CA LEU A 353 -6.62 14.58 -5.39
C LEU A 353 -7.55 13.84 -6.36
N ASP A 354 -8.74 14.37 -6.66
CA ASP A 354 -9.73 13.77 -7.58
C ASP A 354 -10.01 12.29 -7.23
N LEU A 355 -10.46 12.05 -5.99
CA LEU A 355 -10.55 10.70 -5.43
C LEU A 355 -11.88 9.97 -5.71
N LEU A 356 -12.89 10.64 -6.31
CA LEU A 356 -14.18 10.00 -6.63
C LEU A 356 -14.13 9.24 -7.97
N ARG A 357 -13.12 8.39 -8.12
CA ARG A 357 -12.88 7.60 -9.34
C ARG A 357 -12.59 6.13 -8.97
N PRO A 358 -12.83 5.17 -9.88
CA PRO A 358 -12.50 3.76 -9.66
C PRO A 358 -11.00 3.50 -9.90
N ILE A 359 -10.16 3.89 -8.96
CA ILE A 359 -8.68 3.84 -9.02
C ILE A 359 -8.05 2.96 -7.95
N TYR A 360 -8.86 2.33 -7.09
CA TYR A 360 -8.39 1.78 -5.83
C TYR A 360 -7.89 0.34 -5.92
N GLU A 361 -8.44 -0.50 -6.78
CA GLU A 361 -7.99 -1.89 -6.95
C GLU A 361 -6.50 -1.98 -7.26
N LYS A 362 -5.97 -1.06 -8.07
CA LYS A 362 -4.53 -0.99 -8.40
C LYS A 362 -3.65 -0.70 -7.18
N THR A 363 -4.17 -0.02 -6.17
CA THR A 363 -3.39 0.35 -4.97
C THR A 363 -3.18 -0.83 -4.03
N ALA A 364 -4.02 -1.84 -4.10
CA ALA A 364 -4.17 -2.88 -3.09
C ALA A 364 -3.04 -3.92 -3.07
N ALA A 365 -2.07 -3.85 -3.97
CA ALA A 365 -0.85 -4.65 -3.96
C ALA A 365 0.35 -3.77 -4.39
N TYR A 366 1.54 -4.10 -3.89
CA TYR A 366 2.82 -3.43 -4.21
C TYR A 366 2.95 -2.01 -3.68
N GLY A 367 2.25 -1.68 -2.61
CA GLY A 367 2.26 -0.38 -1.92
C GLY A 367 1.34 0.66 -2.54
N HIS A 368 0.81 1.54 -1.69
CA HIS A 368 -0.05 2.65 -2.12
C HIS A 368 0.77 3.87 -2.54
N PHE A 369 2.06 3.94 -2.19
CA PHE A 369 2.94 5.09 -2.40
C PHE A 369 4.19 4.69 -3.19
N GLY A 370 4.82 5.69 -3.84
CA GLY A 370 6.01 5.48 -4.65
C GLY A 370 5.76 4.83 -6.00
N ARG A 371 4.57 5.01 -6.56
CA ARG A 371 4.15 4.49 -7.85
C ARG A 371 3.57 5.62 -8.68
N GLU A 372 4.12 5.81 -9.87
CA GLU A 372 3.82 6.98 -10.72
C GLU A 372 2.78 6.68 -11.81
N GLU A 373 1.82 5.79 -11.54
CA GLU A 373 0.66 5.62 -12.40
C GLU A 373 -0.15 6.91 -12.47
N PRO A 374 -0.64 7.30 -13.65
CA PRO A 374 -1.34 8.59 -13.84
C PRO A 374 -2.54 8.81 -12.92
N GLU A 375 -3.18 7.73 -12.49
CA GLU A 375 -4.33 7.76 -11.59
C GLU A 375 -3.95 8.11 -10.14
N PHE A 376 -2.69 7.89 -9.74
CA PHE A 376 -2.20 8.10 -8.38
C PHE A 376 -1.80 9.57 -8.18
N THR A 377 -2.80 10.42 -8.07
CA THR A 377 -2.65 11.88 -8.01
C THR A 377 -1.83 12.37 -6.81
N TRP A 378 -1.78 11.59 -5.73
CA TRP A 378 -0.98 11.87 -4.53
C TRP A 378 0.52 11.72 -4.74
N GLU A 379 0.94 11.20 -5.89
CA GLU A 379 2.35 11.12 -6.30
C GLU A 379 2.82 12.30 -7.16
N ARG A 380 1.92 13.23 -7.51
CA ARG A 380 2.27 14.45 -8.27
C ARG A 380 3.16 15.38 -7.45
N THR A 381 4.07 16.07 -8.14
CA THR A 381 4.98 17.08 -7.56
C THR A 381 4.69 18.49 -8.08
N ASP A 382 3.47 18.75 -8.48
CA ASP A 382 2.99 19.98 -9.11
C ASP A 382 2.99 21.20 -8.16
N LYS A 383 3.07 20.99 -6.85
CA LYS A 383 3.21 22.05 -5.85
C LYS A 383 4.66 22.41 -5.52
N ALA A 384 5.63 21.64 -5.97
CA ALA A 384 7.03 21.79 -5.58
C ALA A 384 7.62 23.18 -5.93
N ALA A 385 7.37 23.68 -7.14
CA ALA A 385 7.85 24.99 -7.56
C ALA A 385 7.28 26.13 -6.72
N ALA A 386 5.96 26.10 -6.43
CA ALA A 386 5.29 27.09 -5.61
C ALA A 386 5.78 27.09 -4.16
N LEU A 387 5.96 25.90 -3.58
CA LEU A 387 6.53 25.74 -2.23
C LEU A 387 7.95 26.28 -2.14
N ARG A 388 8.80 25.98 -3.14
CA ARG A 388 10.18 26.48 -3.20
C ARG A 388 10.21 28.00 -3.24
N ALA A 389 9.41 28.63 -4.11
CA ALA A 389 9.32 30.08 -4.22
C ALA A 389 8.80 30.73 -2.91
N ALA A 390 7.77 30.15 -2.29
CA ALA A 390 7.21 30.65 -1.03
C ALA A 390 8.18 30.47 0.16
N ALA A 391 9.12 29.54 0.07
CA ALA A 391 10.19 29.34 1.04
C ALA A 391 11.37 30.31 0.84
N GLY A 392 11.44 31.03 -0.29
CA GLY A 392 12.54 31.94 -0.62
C GLY A 392 13.82 31.24 -1.09
N LEU A 393 13.68 30.05 -1.72
CA LEU A 393 14.80 29.21 -2.18
C LEU A 393 14.92 29.16 -3.70
#